data_df73058b184ff63e491980f66484f6c5
#
_entry.id   df73058b184ff63e491980f66484f6c5
#
_cell.length_a   1.000
_cell.length_b   1.000
_cell.length_c   1.000
_cell.angle_alpha   90.00
_cell.angle_beta   90.00
_cell.angle_gamma   90.00
#
_symmetry.space_group_name_H-M   'P 1'
#
loop_
_entity.id
_entity.type
_entity.pdbx_description
1 polymer ?
#
loop_
_entity_poly.entity_id
_entity_poly.type
_entity_poly.pdbx_seq_one_letter_code
_entity_poly.pdbx_strand_id
1 'polypeptide(L)'
;NFVKVTIYSNIMNHDILQIIDYLAKHYQLNQKEIIALGAIVRNKKISVFDLSKLLQLGDDRLRQWVDNLLNQSIIVTEGKTKGLMYMLNPIILSSIEHDLKPSLKTMEEPQLRALIKEDLKLHQNSKISEIHKRMGDFDLNYLRRVIYKMYDEGEINRSGEKKNMVYFIGK
;
A
#
# COMPACT_ATOMS: atom_id res chain seq x y z
N ASN A 1 -16.97 30.75 -17.72
CA ASN A 1 -16.75 29.30 -17.79
C ASN A 1 -15.65 28.94 -16.81
N PHE A 2 -16.03 28.25 -15.72
CA PHE A 2 -15.07 27.72 -14.74
C PHE A 2 -14.88 26.23 -15.00
N VAL A 3 -13.62 25.77 -15.15
CA VAL A 3 -13.26 24.36 -15.13
C VAL A 3 -12.93 24.00 -13.69
N LYS A 4 -13.79 23.23 -13.02
CA LYS A 4 -13.50 22.71 -11.69
C LYS A 4 -12.73 21.41 -11.85
N VAL A 5 -11.41 21.44 -11.63
CA VAL A 5 -10.58 20.22 -11.53
C VAL A 5 -10.62 19.78 -10.08
N THR A 6 -11.30 18.69 -9.79
CA THR A 6 -11.27 18.05 -8.48
C THR A 6 -10.21 16.96 -8.49
N ILE A 7 -9.05 17.22 -7.90
CA ILE A 7 -8.00 16.22 -7.69
C ILE A 7 -8.37 15.46 -6.43
N TYR A 8 -8.88 14.24 -6.59
CA TYR A 8 -9.03 13.32 -5.47
C TYR A 8 -7.61 12.79 -5.13
N SER A 9 -7.04 13.28 -4.04
CA SER A 9 -5.88 12.67 -3.39
C SER A 9 -6.32 11.33 -2.79
N ASN A 10 -6.51 10.34 -3.63
CA ASN A 10 -6.57 8.96 -3.18
C ASN A 10 -5.14 8.59 -2.82
N ILE A 11 -4.87 8.49 -1.53
CA ILE A 11 -3.68 7.81 -1.02
C ILE A 11 -3.79 6.39 -1.58
N MET A 12 -3.13 6.15 -2.72
CA MET A 12 -3.00 4.79 -3.24
C MET A 12 -2.22 4.05 -2.17
N ASN A 13 -2.82 3.03 -1.61
CA ASN A 13 -2.17 2.20 -0.62
C ASN A 13 -0.83 1.77 -1.21
N HIS A 14 0.27 2.11 -0.52
CA HIS A 14 1.63 1.85 -0.99
C HIS A 14 1.82 0.38 -1.38
N ASP A 15 1.17 -0.52 -0.65
CA ASP A 15 1.18 -1.96 -0.90
C ASP A 15 0.59 -2.32 -2.27
N ILE A 16 -0.49 -1.64 -2.68
CA ILE A 16 -1.12 -1.84 -4.00
C ILE A 16 -0.15 -1.44 -5.12
N LEU A 17 0.55 -0.31 -4.97
CA LEU A 17 1.55 0.14 -5.95
C LEU A 17 2.70 -0.84 -6.06
N GLN A 18 3.21 -1.36 -4.94
CA GLN A 18 4.29 -2.35 -4.94
C GLN A 18 3.87 -3.65 -5.61
N ILE A 19 2.66 -4.14 -5.32
CA ILE A 19 2.10 -5.34 -5.98
C ILE A 19 2.02 -5.12 -7.50
N ILE A 20 1.49 -3.97 -7.93
CA ILE A 20 1.34 -3.67 -9.36
C ILE A 20 2.71 -3.55 -10.04
N ASP A 21 3.66 -2.83 -9.43
CA ASP A 21 5.01 -2.64 -9.97
C ASP A 21 5.77 -3.98 -10.08
N TYR A 22 5.69 -4.82 -9.05
CA TYR A 22 6.25 -6.16 -9.06
C TYR A 22 5.68 -7.01 -10.19
N LEU A 23 4.34 -7.07 -10.31
CA LEU A 23 3.69 -7.86 -11.34
C LEU A 23 3.93 -7.31 -12.74
N ALA A 24 3.91 -6.00 -12.92
CA ALA A 24 4.18 -5.35 -14.20
C ALA A 24 5.57 -5.70 -14.74
N LYS A 25 6.58 -5.69 -13.88
CA LYS A 25 7.96 -6.03 -14.22
C LYS A 25 8.16 -7.52 -14.46
N HIS A 26 7.59 -8.36 -13.60
CA HIS A 26 7.78 -9.80 -13.67
C HIS A 26 7.07 -10.44 -14.88
N TYR A 27 5.88 -9.95 -15.21
CA TYR A 27 5.04 -10.49 -16.30
C TYR A 27 5.03 -9.61 -17.56
N GLN A 28 5.85 -8.55 -17.62
CA GLN A 28 5.96 -7.63 -18.76
C GLN A 28 4.61 -7.12 -19.25
N LEU A 29 3.77 -6.67 -18.31
CA LEU A 29 2.41 -6.22 -18.58
C LEU A 29 2.38 -4.92 -19.38
N ASN A 30 1.47 -4.82 -20.32
CA ASN A 30 1.22 -3.58 -21.04
C ASN A 30 0.36 -2.59 -20.20
N GLN A 31 0.27 -1.35 -20.65
CA GLN A 31 -0.44 -0.30 -19.93
C GLN A 31 -1.92 -0.63 -19.64
N LYS A 32 -2.62 -1.27 -20.57
CA LYS A 32 -4.04 -1.63 -20.41
C LYS A 32 -4.22 -2.69 -19.33
N GLU A 33 -3.35 -3.70 -19.33
CA GLU A 33 -3.29 -4.77 -18.33
C GLU A 33 -2.96 -4.22 -16.94
N ILE A 34 -2.02 -3.28 -16.85
CA ILE A 34 -1.66 -2.61 -15.59
C ILE A 34 -2.85 -1.83 -15.03
N ILE A 35 -3.60 -1.11 -15.86
CA ILE A 35 -4.79 -0.35 -15.43
C ILE A 35 -5.88 -1.33 -14.93
N ALA A 36 -6.17 -2.40 -15.68
CA ALA A 36 -7.15 -3.40 -15.28
C ALA A 36 -6.74 -4.11 -13.98
N LEU A 37 -5.46 -4.52 -13.89
CA LEU A 37 -4.89 -5.13 -12.69
C LEU A 37 -5.00 -4.19 -11.47
N GLY A 38 -4.65 -2.92 -11.63
CA GLY A 38 -4.76 -1.92 -10.56
C GLY A 38 -6.18 -1.76 -10.03
N ALA A 39 -7.17 -1.76 -10.92
CA ALA A 39 -8.58 -1.74 -10.54
C ALA A 39 -8.99 -3.00 -9.76
N ILE A 40 -8.54 -4.18 -10.19
CA ILE A 40 -8.84 -5.46 -9.54
C ILE A 40 -8.18 -5.54 -8.15
N VAL A 41 -6.89 -5.24 -8.06
CA VAL A 41 -6.12 -5.30 -6.78
C VAL A 41 -6.72 -4.33 -5.76
N ARG A 42 -7.05 -3.10 -6.17
CA ARG A 42 -7.65 -2.08 -5.31
C ARG A 42 -8.98 -2.52 -4.70
N ASN A 43 -9.81 -3.20 -5.46
CA ASN A 43 -11.12 -3.65 -5.02
C ASN A 43 -11.09 -5.03 -4.36
N LYS A 44 -9.91 -5.69 -4.30
CA LYS A 44 -9.70 -7.07 -3.83
C LYS A 44 -10.50 -8.10 -4.63
N LYS A 45 -11.77 -7.84 -4.88
CA LYS A 45 -12.70 -8.66 -5.65
C LYS A 45 -13.71 -7.73 -6.35
N ILE A 46 -13.86 -7.85 -7.66
CA ILE A 46 -14.70 -6.97 -8.45
C ILE A 46 -15.46 -7.75 -9.51
N SER A 47 -16.76 -7.46 -9.69
CA SER A 47 -17.55 -8.08 -10.74
C SER A 47 -17.12 -7.59 -12.13
N VAL A 48 -17.36 -8.40 -13.16
CA VAL A 48 -17.12 -8.01 -14.56
C VAL A 48 -17.86 -6.71 -14.89
N PHE A 49 -19.12 -6.60 -14.43
CA PHE A 49 -19.94 -5.41 -14.65
C PHE A 49 -19.36 -4.16 -13.98
N ASP A 50 -18.95 -4.25 -12.71
CA ASP A 50 -18.40 -3.11 -11.98
C ASP A 50 -17.04 -2.70 -12.53
N LEU A 51 -16.21 -3.66 -12.96
CA LEU A 51 -14.92 -3.38 -13.60
C LEU A 51 -15.12 -2.70 -14.96
N SER A 52 -16.06 -3.19 -15.78
CA SER A 52 -16.44 -2.56 -17.04
C SER A 52 -16.90 -1.11 -16.84
N LYS A 53 -17.76 -0.88 -15.85
CA LYS A 53 -18.26 0.45 -15.49
C LYS A 53 -17.13 1.36 -14.96
N LEU A 54 -16.27 0.84 -14.08
CA LEU A 54 -15.15 1.60 -13.50
C LEU A 54 -14.16 2.06 -14.57
N LEU A 55 -13.85 1.19 -15.53
CA LEU A 55 -12.91 1.48 -16.62
C LEU A 55 -13.59 2.14 -17.84
N GLN A 56 -14.90 2.31 -17.81
CA GLN A 56 -15.71 2.83 -18.92
C GLN A 56 -15.49 2.06 -20.23
N LEU A 57 -15.41 0.73 -20.14
CA LEU A 57 -15.19 -0.18 -21.25
C LEU A 57 -16.41 -1.04 -21.50
N GLY A 58 -16.69 -1.34 -22.78
CA GLY A 58 -17.62 -2.40 -23.15
C GLY A 58 -17.01 -3.78 -22.89
N ASP A 59 -17.85 -4.82 -22.80
CA ASP A 59 -17.46 -6.18 -22.41
C ASP A 59 -16.34 -6.77 -23.30
N ASP A 60 -16.39 -6.57 -24.61
CA ASP A 60 -15.38 -7.09 -25.53
C ASP A 60 -14.00 -6.44 -25.32
N ARG A 61 -13.98 -5.13 -25.04
CA ARG A 61 -12.75 -4.42 -24.73
C ARG A 61 -12.19 -4.82 -23.37
N LEU A 62 -13.06 -4.99 -22.38
CA LEU A 62 -12.65 -5.44 -21.06
C LEU A 62 -12.01 -6.82 -21.15
N ARG A 63 -12.59 -7.76 -21.89
CA ARG A 63 -11.99 -9.08 -22.12
C ARG A 63 -10.58 -8.97 -22.67
N GLN A 64 -10.36 -8.17 -23.70
CA GLN A 64 -9.00 -7.96 -24.25
C GLN A 64 -8.00 -7.43 -23.21
N TRP A 65 -8.46 -6.67 -22.21
CA TRP A 65 -7.58 -6.12 -21.17
C TRP A 65 -7.26 -7.11 -20.07
N VAL A 66 -8.10 -8.10 -19.84
CA VAL A 66 -7.95 -9.09 -18.78
C VAL A 66 -7.53 -10.47 -19.26
N ASP A 67 -7.67 -10.78 -20.56
CA ASP A 67 -7.38 -12.11 -21.12
C ASP A 67 -5.94 -12.56 -20.83
N ASN A 68 -4.96 -11.69 -21.03
CA ASN A 68 -3.58 -12.02 -20.73
C ASN A 68 -3.33 -12.21 -19.22
N LEU A 69 -3.98 -11.40 -18.38
CA LEU A 69 -3.90 -11.56 -16.92
C LEU A 69 -4.47 -12.91 -16.46
N LEU A 70 -5.55 -13.37 -17.10
CA LEU A 70 -6.15 -14.68 -16.86
C LEU A 70 -5.25 -15.81 -17.38
N ASN A 71 -4.76 -15.68 -18.62
CA ASN A 71 -3.89 -16.70 -19.26
C ASN A 71 -2.60 -16.93 -18.48
N GLN A 72 -2.04 -15.87 -17.92
CA GLN A 72 -0.85 -15.94 -17.05
C GLN A 72 -1.19 -16.28 -15.59
N SER A 73 -2.47 -16.53 -15.30
CA SER A 73 -2.96 -16.83 -13.94
C SER A 73 -2.62 -15.76 -12.91
N ILE A 74 -2.42 -14.50 -13.35
CA ILE A 74 -2.18 -13.35 -12.44
C ILE A 74 -3.47 -13.03 -11.69
N ILE A 75 -4.60 -13.06 -12.40
CA ILE A 75 -5.93 -12.97 -11.82
C ILE A 75 -6.68 -14.29 -12.00
N VAL A 76 -7.64 -14.53 -11.14
CA VAL A 76 -8.54 -15.67 -11.22
C VAL A 76 -9.99 -15.19 -11.18
N THR A 77 -10.89 -16.08 -11.64
CA THR A 77 -12.32 -15.83 -11.59
C THR A 77 -12.96 -16.64 -10.48
N GLU A 78 -13.96 -16.06 -9.83
CA GLU A 78 -14.84 -16.74 -8.90
C GLU A 78 -16.30 -16.49 -9.25
N GLY A 79 -17.12 -17.52 -9.12
CA GLY A 79 -18.54 -17.47 -9.48
C GLY A 79 -18.80 -17.91 -10.93
N LYS A 80 -20.07 -17.84 -11.32
CA LYS A 80 -20.54 -18.24 -12.66
C LYS A 80 -21.45 -17.17 -13.26
N THR A 81 -21.38 -17.04 -14.57
CA THR A 81 -22.26 -16.14 -15.35
C THR A 81 -22.35 -14.71 -14.80
N LYS A 82 -23.55 -14.25 -14.39
CA LYS A 82 -23.79 -12.89 -13.88
C LYS A 82 -23.07 -12.58 -12.55
N GLY A 83 -22.66 -13.60 -11.81
CA GLY A 83 -21.91 -13.48 -10.56
C GLY A 83 -20.40 -13.64 -10.73
N LEU A 84 -19.86 -13.61 -11.95
CA LEU A 84 -18.44 -13.73 -12.21
C LEU A 84 -17.68 -12.53 -11.65
N MET A 85 -16.68 -12.83 -10.83
CA MET A 85 -15.83 -11.81 -10.21
C MET A 85 -14.37 -12.09 -10.54
N TYR A 86 -13.60 -11.02 -10.72
CA TYR A 86 -12.15 -11.08 -10.84
C TYR A 86 -11.49 -10.78 -9.48
N MET A 87 -10.41 -11.48 -9.20
CA MET A 87 -9.55 -11.23 -8.04
C MET A 87 -8.10 -11.59 -8.36
N LEU A 88 -7.17 -11.01 -7.64
CA LEU A 88 -5.77 -11.41 -7.74
C LEU A 88 -5.63 -12.88 -7.32
N ASN A 89 -4.80 -13.64 -8.02
CA ASN A 89 -4.56 -15.04 -7.68
C ASN A 89 -3.95 -15.14 -6.27
N PRO A 90 -4.59 -15.86 -5.32
CA PRO A 90 -4.10 -15.97 -3.95
C PRO A 90 -2.69 -16.57 -3.84
N ILE A 91 -2.32 -17.46 -4.77
CA ILE A 91 -0.98 -18.06 -4.79
C ILE A 91 0.07 -16.99 -5.13
N ILE A 92 -0.21 -16.15 -6.13
CA ILE A 92 0.67 -15.02 -6.48
C ILE A 92 0.70 -14.01 -5.34
N LEU A 93 -0.44 -13.68 -4.73
CA LEU A 93 -0.48 -12.75 -3.61
C LEU A 93 0.41 -13.23 -2.46
N SER A 94 0.34 -14.50 -2.09
CA SER A 94 1.17 -15.06 -1.01
C SER A 94 2.67 -15.06 -1.35
N SER A 95 3.05 -15.33 -2.60
CA SER A 95 4.46 -15.23 -3.04
C SER A 95 4.95 -13.77 -3.03
N ILE A 96 4.14 -12.84 -3.53
CA ILE A 96 4.46 -11.41 -3.48
C ILE A 96 4.61 -10.93 -2.02
N GLU A 97 3.68 -11.29 -1.13
CA GLU A 97 3.77 -10.95 0.28
C GLU A 97 5.03 -11.52 0.94
N HIS A 98 5.48 -12.70 0.53
CA HIS A 98 6.75 -13.27 0.97
C HIS A 98 7.94 -12.47 0.45
N ASP A 99 7.92 -12.07 -0.82
CA ASP A 99 9.02 -11.36 -1.48
C ASP A 99 9.06 -9.87 -1.12
N LEU A 100 7.89 -9.23 -0.91
CA LEU A 100 7.78 -7.83 -0.52
C LEU A 100 7.97 -7.60 0.99
N LYS A 101 7.70 -8.60 1.84
CA LYS A 101 7.97 -8.51 3.29
C LYS A 101 9.40 -8.09 3.64
N PRO A 102 10.46 -8.48 2.90
CA PRO A 102 11.79 -7.91 3.11
C PRO A 102 11.91 -6.42 2.76
N SER A 103 11.16 -5.92 1.76
CA SER A 103 11.27 -4.52 1.32
C SER A 103 10.50 -3.53 2.21
N LEU A 104 9.42 -3.95 2.86
CA LEU A 104 8.77 -3.17 3.93
C LEU A 104 9.61 -3.14 5.22
N LYS A 105 10.48 -4.14 5.43
CA LYS A 105 11.45 -4.14 6.53
C LYS A 105 12.68 -3.27 6.28
N THR A 106 12.90 -2.80 5.06
CA THR A 106 14.07 -2.01 4.67
C THR A 106 13.72 -0.61 4.18
N MET A 107 12.83 0.09 4.89
CA MET A 107 12.91 1.53 4.83
C MET A 107 14.26 1.90 5.47
N GLU A 108 15.12 2.56 4.70
CA GLU A 108 16.42 2.98 5.22
C GLU A 108 16.22 3.86 6.45
N GLU A 109 17.07 3.66 7.45
CA GLU A 109 16.97 4.39 8.73
C GLU A 109 16.77 5.90 8.56
N PRO A 110 17.43 6.61 7.60
CA PRO A 110 17.22 8.04 7.39
C PRO A 110 15.78 8.41 6.98
N GLN A 111 15.14 7.58 6.15
CA GLN A 111 13.75 7.81 5.71
C GLN A 111 12.78 7.58 6.88
N LEU A 112 12.99 6.53 7.67
CA LEU A 112 12.19 6.27 8.86
C LEU A 112 12.33 7.38 9.89
N ARG A 113 13.54 7.92 10.11
CA ARG A 113 13.77 9.08 10.98
C ARG A 113 13.01 10.31 10.52
N ALA A 114 13.02 10.60 9.21
CA ALA A 114 12.25 11.72 8.66
C ALA A 114 10.74 11.57 8.92
N LEU A 115 10.18 10.38 8.70
CA LEU A 115 8.77 10.09 8.97
C LEU A 115 8.42 10.21 10.46
N ILE A 116 9.26 9.70 11.36
CA ILE A 116 9.07 9.84 12.80
C ILE A 116 9.04 11.33 13.20
N LYS A 117 9.95 12.14 12.65
CA LYS A 117 9.96 13.58 12.91
C LYS A 117 8.70 14.27 12.41
N GLU A 118 8.22 13.93 11.23
CA GLU A 118 6.97 14.50 10.71
C GLU A 118 5.77 14.08 11.55
N ASP A 119 5.67 12.82 11.94
CA ASP A 119 4.61 12.34 12.83
C ASP A 119 4.65 13.07 14.18
N LEU A 120 5.81 13.22 14.78
CA LEU A 120 5.95 13.92 16.06
C LEU A 120 5.75 15.43 15.97
N LYS A 121 5.91 16.07 14.80
CA LYS A 121 5.53 17.47 14.59
C LYS A 121 4.01 17.65 14.67
N LEU A 122 3.28 16.70 14.10
CA LEU A 122 1.81 16.70 14.07
C LEU A 122 1.21 16.18 15.38
N HIS A 123 1.86 15.22 16.01
CA HIS A 123 1.38 14.48 17.18
C HIS A 123 2.44 14.50 18.28
N GLN A 124 2.55 15.63 18.97
CA GLN A 124 3.44 15.81 20.12
C GLN A 124 3.08 14.86 21.27
N ASN A 125 4.08 14.44 22.06
CA ASN A 125 3.90 13.57 23.23
C ASN A 125 3.25 12.23 22.91
N SER A 126 3.70 11.57 21.82
CA SER A 126 3.19 10.26 21.39
C SER A 126 4.00 9.10 21.99
N LYS A 127 3.28 8.04 22.37
CA LYS A 127 3.89 6.75 22.73
C LYS A 127 4.36 6.01 21.48
N ILE A 128 5.37 5.14 21.62
CA ILE A 128 5.84 4.31 20.48
C ILE A 128 4.70 3.50 19.85
N SER A 129 3.78 2.97 20.66
CA SER A 129 2.62 2.24 20.17
C SER A 129 1.67 3.08 19.31
N GLU A 130 1.55 4.37 19.62
CA GLU A 130 0.72 5.31 18.86
C GLU A 130 1.38 5.69 17.55
N ILE A 131 2.69 5.97 17.59
CA ILE A 131 3.52 6.20 16.40
C ILE A 131 3.44 4.99 15.47
N HIS A 132 3.64 3.78 16.02
CA HIS A 132 3.55 2.54 15.25
C HIS A 132 2.18 2.35 14.61
N LYS A 133 1.10 2.60 15.35
CA LYS A 133 -0.27 2.48 14.83
C LYS A 133 -0.55 3.45 13.66
N ARG A 134 0.01 4.66 13.70
CA ARG A 134 -0.15 5.65 12.62
C ARG A 134 0.74 5.37 11.41
N MET A 135 1.92 4.84 11.64
CA MET A 135 2.88 4.52 10.57
C MET A 135 2.56 3.21 9.82
N GLY A 136 1.66 2.36 10.36
CA GLY A 136 1.26 1.10 9.70
C GLY A 136 2.23 -0.05 9.95
N ASP A 137 2.40 -0.95 8.98
CA ASP A 137 3.03 -2.27 9.12
C ASP A 137 4.57 -2.28 9.27
N PHE A 138 5.11 -1.41 10.08
CA PHE A 138 6.54 -1.47 10.45
C PHE A 138 6.77 -2.52 11.55
N ASP A 139 7.94 -3.16 11.51
CA ASP A 139 8.40 -3.97 12.64
C ASP A 139 8.56 -3.07 13.89
N LEU A 140 7.80 -3.38 14.93
CA LEU A 140 7.77 -2.58 16.16
C LEU A 140 9.15 -2.52 16.84
N ASN A 141 9.97 -3.59 16.75
CA ASN A 141 11.29 -3.64 17.38
C ASN A 141 12.27 -2.77 16.59
N TYR A 142 12.16 -2.78 15.26
CA TYR A 142 12.95 -1.87 14.42
C TYR A 142 12.60 -0.40 14.68
N LEU A 143 11.31 -0.07 14.72
CA LEU A 143 10.84 1.28 15.05
C LEU A 143 11.35 1.73 16.43
N ARG A 144 11.25 0.87 17.46
CA ARG A 144 11.79 1.15 18.80
C ARG A 144 13.28 1.47 18.76
N ARG A 145 14.05 0.65 18.08
CA ARG A 145 15.50 0.82 17.97
C ARG A 145 15.85 2.18 17.35
N VAL A 146 15.14 2.55 16.29
CA VAL A 146 15.36 3.84 15.62
C VAL A 146 14.95 5.01 16.51
N ILE A 147 13.79 4.94 17.18
CA ILE A 147 13.35 5.98 18.14
C ILE A 147 14.34 6.15 19.29
N TYR A 148 14.86 5.05 19.86
CA TYR A 148 15.86 5.12 20.92
C TYR A 148 17.16 5.77 20.44
N LYS A 149 17.61 5.40 19.24
CA LYS A 149 18.80 6.00 18.64
C LYS A 149 18.61 7.50 18.37
N MET A 150 17.47 7.91 17.86
CA MET A 150 17.13 9.33 17.67
C MET A 150 17.12 10.11 18.98
N TYR A 151 16.63 9.49 20.06
CA TYR A 151 16.68 10.11 21.38
C TYR A 151 18.12 10.23 21.91
N ASP A 152 18.93 9.17 21.80
CA ASP A 152 20.33 9.17 22.25
C ASP A 152 21.19 10.16 21.45
N GLU A 153 20.86 10.40 20.18
CA GLU A 153 21.50 11.39 19.31
C GLU A 153 20.92 12.81 19.47
N GLY A 154 19.93 13.00 20.35
CA GLY A 154 19.32 14.31 20.63
C GLY A 154 18.38 14.84 19.54
N GLU A 155 17.97 14.01 18.59
CA GLU A 155 17.04 14.41 17.50
C GLU A 155 15.59 14.57 17.97
N ILE A 156 15.23 13.85 19.03
CA ILE A 156 13.91 13.90 19.69
C ILE A 156 14.08 13.88 21.20
N ASN A 157 13.06 14.30 21.92
CA ASN A 157 13.03 14.29 23.38
C ASN A 157 12.06 13.23 23.88
N ARG A 158 12.18 12.89 25.16
CA ARG A 158 11.21 12.00 25.82
C ARG A 158 10.84 12.55 27.20
N SER A 159 9.63 12.20 27.67
CA SER A 159 9.13 12.50 29.01
C SER A 159 8.31 11.33 29.53
N GLY A 160 8.20 11.22 30.85
CA GLY A 160 7.47 10.15 31.50
C GLY A 160 8.34 8.95 31.90
N GLU A 161 7.73 7.94 32.49
CA GLU A 161 8.41 6.75 32.98
C GLU A 161 7.76 5.47 32.48
N LYS A 162 8.58 4.48 32.15
CA LYS A 162 8.16 3.11 31.77
C LYS A 162 7.01 3.10 30.74
N LYS A 163 5.82 2.64 31.10
CA LYS A 163 4.65 2.53 30.21
C LYS A 163 4.06 3.86 29.78
N ASN A 164 4.38 4.95 30.47
CA ASN A 164 3.91 6.31 30.18
C ASN A 164 4.95 7.16 29.45
N MET A 165 6.03 6.53 28.93
CA MET A 165 7.03 7.23 28.13
C MET A 165 6.40 7.75 26.84
N VAL A 166 6.57 9.05 26.59
CA VAL A 166 6.15 9.74 25.37
C VAL A 166 7.35 10.44 24.72
N TYR A 167 7.29 10.59 23.40
CA TYR A 167 8.33 11.22 22.59
C TYR A 167 7.79 12.48 21.91
N PHE A 168 8.65 13.46 21.73
CA PHE A 168 8.30 14.75 21.11
C PHE A 168 9.51 15.42 20.49
N ILE A 169 9.27 16.38 19.61
CA ILE A 169 10.31 17.24 19.04
C ILE A 169 10.45 18.47 19.95
N GLY A 170 11.66 18.73 20.45
CA GLY A 170 11.98 19.97 21.14
C GLY A 170 11.79 21.17 20.20
N LYS A 171 11.39 22.31 20.81
CA LYS A 171 11.37 23.59 20.10
C LYS A 171 12.76 24.07 19.80
#